data_c583237f342e7558029e040e77ca95ed
#
_entry.id   c583237f342e7558029e040e77ca95ed
#
_cell.length_a   1.000
_cell.length_b   1.000
_cell.length_c   1.000
_cell.angle_alpha   90.00
_cell.angle_beta   90.00
_cell.angle_gamma   90.00
#
_symmetry.space_group_name_H-M   'P 1'
#
loop_
_entity.id
_entity.type
_entity.pdbx_description
1 polymer ?
#
loop_
_entity_poly.entity_id
_entity_poly.type
_entity_poly.pdbx_seq_one_letter_code
_entity_poly.pdbx_strand_id
1 'polypeptide(L)'
;MSEKKTLSGTISFLTSEAFKYHQKGDLKEAKNIYEQILKHKPKHFDALQLLGILYGQVNEKDKAIKLLESALQIKPDDAVTLNNYGVILTEVNRTNDSYQALDKATNIKPDYAEAFSNKGNTLKLLGRYDDAVKAYSKAIQLKPNYAEAYNNRGVIYKELNKMDLALKDLKKAISLKPDYPEANSTMGVTLLLTGDFSKGWEQYEWRWKDLSDPSVIRSFKQPLWDGKKSLKGKSILLYSEQGLGDTIQFSRYILLVKALGAKVIIETHKELVNIVGSIDSDITIILMGQTLPDFDFQCPLLSLPLKFGTGLKNIPSPTRYVWTDTKLASKWKKKLDAQQKPLIGLAWEGNPLHKNDHNRSISLAELIPHLPTQYRYIGLQKDIRKTNLNTLKKNTLIKNLVDKSTTMDDTAAIIENLDIVISVDTSIAHLSAAMGKPTWVLLPLVPDWRWLLNRSSSPWYKSIKLFRQKKRGNWEEVFKELNKKLNV
;
A
#
# COMPACT_ATOMS: atom_id res chain seq x y z
N MET A 1 9.67 -60.95 -11.69
CA MET A 1 8.72 -60.40 -10.70
C MET A 1 9.40 -59.95 -9.40
N SER A 2 10.48 -60.56 -8.96
CA SER A 2 11.23 -60.19 -7.73
C SER A 2 11.87 -58.80 -7.77
N GLU A 3 12.61 -58.46 -8.85
CA GLU A 3 13.32 -57.15 -8.96
C GLU A 3 12.38 -55.93 -8.97
N LYS A 4 11.23 -56.01 -9.66
CA LYS A 4 10.23 -54.92 -9.66
C LYS A 4 9.59 -54.68 -8.28
N LYS A 5 9.44 -55.74 -7.45
CA LYS A 5 8.97 -55.57 -6.09
C LYS A 5 9.99 -54.91 -5.18
N THR A 6 11.28 -55.30 -5.34
CA THR A 6 12.40 -54.72 -4.58
C THR A 6 12.61 -53.23 -4.92
N LEU A 7 12.56 -52.85 -6.19
CA LEU A 7 12.69 -51.45 -6.66
C LEU A 7 11.51 -50.58 -6.18
N SER A 8 10.28 -51.13 -6.22
CA SER A 8 9.09 -50.42 -5.71
C SER A 8 9.16 -50.16 -4.21
N GLY A 9 9.65 -51.14 -3.42
CA GLY A 9 9.86 -50.98 -1.99
C GLY A 9 10.92 -49.94 -1.65
N THR A 10 12.01 -49.91 -2.44
CA THR A 10 13.08 -48.91 -2.29
C THR A 10 12.59 -47.47 -2.61
N ILE A 11 11.81 -47.29 -3.68
CA ILE A 11 11.24 -45.95 -4.05
C ILE A 11 10.25 -45.48 -2.98
N SER A 12 9.41 -46.33 -2.46
CA SER A 12 8.47 -45.96 -1.38
C SER A 12 9.21 -45.54 -0.11
N PHE A 13 10.26 -46.26 0.28
CA PHE A 13 11.13 -45.89 1.39
C PHE A 13 11.80 -44.55 1.17
N LEU A 14 12.45 -44.35 0.00
CA LEU A 14 13.09 -43.06 -0.36
C LEU A 14 12.10 -41.90 -0.35
N THR A 15 10.89 -42.06 -0.87
CA THR A 15 9.84 -41.06 -0.83
C THR A 15 9.49 -40.63 0.60
N SER A 16 9.34 -41.61 1.48
CA SER A 16 9.05 -41.39 2.91
C SER A 16 10.22 -40.65 3.60
N GLU A 17 11.45 -41.04 3.29
CA GLU A 17 12.66 -40.44 3.85
C GLU A 17 12.83 -38.99 3.38
N ALA A 18 12.69 -38.74 2.08
CA ALA A 18 12.70 -37.39 1.50
C ALA A 18 11.64 -36.49 2.13
N PHE A 19 10.44 -37.00 2.38
CA PHE A 19 9.37 -36.26 3.05
C PHE A 19 9.71 -35.91 4.50
N LYS A 20 10.39 -36.81 5.24
CA LYS A 20 10.88 -36.49 6.59
C LYS A 20 11.92 -35.38 6.59
N TYR A 21 12.88 -35.37 5.64
CA TYR A 21 13.83 -34.25 5.47
C TYR A 21 13.11 -32.98 5.13
N HIS A 22 12.13 -33.03 4.23
CA HIS A 22 11.32 -31.87 3.85
C HIS A 22 10.58 -31.28 5.07
N GLN A 23 9.95 -32.12 5.89
CA GLN A 23 9.28 -31.68 7.12
C GLN A 23 10.24 -31.07 8.17
N LYS A 24 11.47 -31.56 8.24
CA LYS A 24 12.51 -31.02 9.12
C LYS A 24 13.16 -29.73 8.60
N GLY A 25 12.82 -29.30 7.38
CA GLY A 25 13.40 -28.10 6.75
C GLY A 25 14.74 -28.37 6.06
N ASP A 26 15.22 -29.59 6.01
CA ASP A 26 16.41 -29.99 5.23
C ASP A 26 16.03 -30.15 3.76
N LEU A 27 15.76 -28.98 3.14
CA LEU A 27 15.27 -28.91 1.77
C LEU A 27 16.30 -29.41 0.74
N LYS A 28 17.59 -29.32 1.08
CA LYS A 28 18.67 -29.76 0.19
C LYS A 28 18.66 -31.29 0.04
N GLU A 29 18.59 -32.00 1.16
CA GLU A 29 18.60 -33.46 1.15
C GLU A 29 17.29 -34.02 0.60
N ALA A 30 16.14 -33.41 0.99
CA ALA A 30 14.84 -33.76 0.42
C ALA A 30 14.83 -33.64 -1.11
N LYS A 31 15.36 -32.53 -1.64
CA LYS A 31 15.49 -32.30 -3.10
C LYS A 31 16.32 -33.39 -3.77
N ASN A 32 17.51 -33.68 -3.24
CA ASN A 32 18.41 -34.68 -3.81
C ASN A 32 17.70 -36.03 -3.95
N ILE A 33 16.99 -36.48 -2.91
CA ILE A 33 16.29 -37.76 -2.91
C ILE A 33 15.11 -37.76 -3.90
N TYR A 34 14.30 -36.65 -3.96
CA TYR A 34 13.21 -36.58 -4.93
C TYR A 34 13.75 -36.57 -6.38
N GLU A 35 14.83 -35.90 -6.67
CA GLU A 35 15.47 -35.91 -7.98
C GLU A 35 16.01 -37.31 -8.35
N GLN A 36 16.59 -38.05 -7.40
CA GLN A 36 16.99 -39.45 -7.60
C GLN A 36 15.81 -40.33 -7.95
N ILE A 37 14.70 -40.20 -7.22
CA ILE A 37 13.46 -40.93 -7.51
C ILE A 37 13.00 -40.66 -8.93
N LEU A 38 12.96 -39.40 -9.33
CA LEU A 38 12.50 -38.97 -10.67
C LEU A 38 13.46 -39.39 -11.79
N LYS A 39 14.76 -39.51 -11.51
CA LYS A 39 15.72 -40.06 -12.46
C LYS A 39 15.44 -41.56 -12.78
N HIS A 40 14.99 -42.32 -11.79
CA HIS A 40 14.63 -43.73 -11.97
C HIS A 40 13.17 -43.92 -12.41
N LYS A 41 12.27 -43.09 -11.96
CA LYS A 41 10.85 -43.13 -12.26
C LYS A 41 10.29 -41.74 -12.57
N PRO A 42 10.48 -41.21 -13.81
CA PRO A 42 10.12 -39.86 -14.17
C PRO A 42 8.65 -39.49 -13.97
N LYS A 43 7.74 -40.45 -13.94
CA LYS A 43 6.31 -40.26 -13.68
C LYS A 43 5.91 -40.71 -12.28
N HIS A 44 6.79 -40.53 -11.27
CA HIS A 44 6.42 -40.82 -9.88
C HIS A 44 5.64 -39.60 -9.30
N PHE A 45 4.33 -39.81 -9.13
CA PHE A 45 3.41 -38.71 -8.73
C PHE A 45 3.87 -37.99 -7.46
N ASP A 46 4.11 -38.72 -6.35
CA ASP A 46 4.45 -38.09 -5.06
C ASP A 46 5.77 -37.32 -5.12
N ALA A 47 6.77 -37.84 -5.85
CA ALA A 47 8.04 -37.13 -6.01
C ALA A 47 7.91 -35.84 -6.87
N LEU A 48 7.10 -35.88 -7.94
CA LEU A 48 6.78 -34.70 -8.75
C LEU A 48 6.05 -33.64 -7.90
N GLN A 49 5.02 -34.05 -7.17
CA GLN A 49 4.24 -33.17 -6.31
C GLN A 49 5.10 -32.52 -5.22
N LEU A 50 5.82 -33.35 -4.43
CA LEU A 50 6.57 -32.85 -3.28
C LEU A 50 7.81 -32.04 -3.69
N LEU A 51 8.49 -32.41 -4.79
CA LEU A 51 9.56 -31.59 -5.33
C LEU A 51 9.03 -30.28 -5.91
N GLY A 52 7.86 -30.29 -6.55
CA GLY A 52 7.18 -29.07 -7.01
C GLY A 52 6.86 -28.12 -5.86
N ILE A 53 6.32 -28.63 -4.75
CA ILE A 53 6.08 -27.87 -3.53
C ILE A 53 7.38 -27.29 -2.97
N LEU A 54 8.43 -28.11 -2.88
CA LEU A 54 9.75 -27.68 -2.40
C LEU A 54 10.32 -26.55 -3.26
N TYR A 55 10.26 -26.65 -4.59
CA TYR A 55 10.72 -25.57 -5.46
C TYR A 55 9.88 -24.28 -5.29
N GLY A 56 8.58 -24.40 -4.99
CA GLY A 56 7.75 -23.26 -4.60
C GLY A 56 8.29 -22.57 -3.34
N GLN A 57 8.63 -23.32 -2.31
CA GLN A 57 9.17 -22.80 -1.04
C GLN A 57 10.52 -22.10 -1.20
N VAL A 58 11.38 -22.57 -2.08
CA VAL A 58 12.70 -21.94 -2.37
C VAL A 58 12.64 -20.91 -3.49
N ASN A 59 11.43 -20.44 -3.84
CA ASN A 59 11.18 -19.40 -4.85
C ASN A 59 11.59 -19.74 -6.30
N GLU A 60 11.76 -21.02 -6.63
CA GLU A 60 12.04 -21.55 -7.96
C GLU A 60 10.73 -21.85 -8.72
N LYS A 61 9.92 -20.83 -8.93
CA LYS A 61 8.50 -20.95 -9.31
C LYS A 61 8.29 -21.64 -10.66
N ASP A 62 9.13 -21.38 -11.66
CA ASP A 62 9.01 -22.01 -12.98
C ASP A 62 9.23 -23.54 -12.94
N LYS A 63 10.17 -24.00 -12.09
CA LYS A 63 10.38 -25.42 -11.88
C LYS A 63 9.23 -26.06 -11.12
N ALA A 64 8.71 -25.35 -10.10
CA ALA A 64 7.55 -25.79 -9.35
C ALA A 64 6.31 -25.98 -10.25
N ILE A 65 6.03 -25.02 -11.12
CA ILE A 65 4.91 -25.10 -12.08
C ILE A 65 5.05 -26.32 -12.97
N LYS A 66 6.19 -26.54 -13.60
CA LYS A 66 6.42 -27.68 -14.51
C LYS A 66 6.24 -29.03 -13.82
N LEU A 67 6.71 -29.17 -12.58
CA LEU A 67 6.60 -30.41 -11.83
C LEU A 67 5.16 -30.67 -11.39
N LEU A 68 4.45 -29.64 -10.91
CA LEU A 68 3.05 -29.76 -10.51
C LEU A 68 2.14 -30.01 -11.71
N GLU A 69 2.40 -29.42 -12.87
CA GLU A 69 1.72 -29.75 -14.13
C GLU A 69 1.94 -31.22 -14.52
N SER A 70 3.19 -31.71 -14.40
CA SER A 70 3.50 -33.13 -14.65
C SER A 70 2.81 -34.06 -13.66
N ALA A 71 2.70 -33.67 -12.39
CA ALA A 71 1.94 -34.41 -11.39
C ALA A 71 0.43 -34.45 -11.74
N LEU A 72 -0.14 -33.31 -12.14
CA LEU A 72 -1.55 -33.20 -12.56
C LEU A 72 -1.86 -33.96 -13.87
N GLN A 73 -0.88 -34.18 -14.74
CA GLN A 73 -1.06 -35.07 -15.87
C GLN A 73 -1.26 -36.55 -15.46
N ILE A 74 -0.70 -36.94 -14.29
CA ILE A 74 -0.84 -38.29 -13.75
C ILE A 74 -2.12 -38.42 -12.92
N LYS A 75 -2.39 -37.44 -12.06
CA LYS A 75 -3.59 -37.38 -11.21
C LYS A 75 -4.27 -36.02 -11.35
N PRO A 76 -5.13 -35.83 -12.36
CA PRO A 76 -5.78 -34.54 -12.66
C PRO A 76 -6.69 -34.01 -11.55
N ASP A 77 -7.16 -34.90 -10.68
CA ASP A 77 -8.13 -34.62 -9.62
C ASP A 77 -7.51 -34.68 -8.20
N ASP A 78 -6.19 -34.49 -8.10
CA ASP A 78 -5.55 -34.38 -6.79
C ASP A 78 -5.71 -32.96 -6.24
N ALA A 79 -6.59 -32.80 -5.25
CA ALA A 79 -6.94 -31.50 -4.68
C ALA A 79 -5.74 -30.79 -4.01
N VAL A 80 -4.78 -31.55 -3.45
CA VAL A 80 -3.59 -30.99 -2.79
C VAL A 80 -2.65 -30.40 -3.85
N THR A 81 -2.40 -31.14 -4.92
CA THR A 81 -1.58 -30.63 -6.04
C THR A 81 -2.20 -29.40 -6.69
N LEU A 82 -3.52 -29.43 -6.96
CA LEU A 82 -4.27 -28.31 -7.53
C LEU A 82 -4.18 -27.06 -6.63
N ASN A 83 -4.30 -27.23 -5.31
CA ASN A 83 -4.16 -26.11 -4.37
C ASN A 83 -2.76 -25.49 -4.44
N ASN A 84 -1.71 -26.31 -4.35
CA ASN A 84 -0.33 -25.82 -4.38
C ASN A 84 0.01 -25.18 -5.74
N TYR A 85 -0.44 -25.78 -6.83
CA TYR A 85 -0.32 -25.21 -8.17
C TYR A 85 -1.01 -23.85 -8.27
N GLY A 86 -2.23 -23.74 -7.76
CA GLY A 86 -2.98 -22.49 -7.72
C GLY A 86 -2.27 -21.39 -6.91
N VAL A 87 -1.69 -21.75 -5.76
CA VAL A 87 -0.90 -20.79 -4.94
C VAL A 87 0.28 -20.23 -5.74
N ILE A 88 1.08 -21.11 -6.36
CA ILE A 88 2.26 -20.69 -7.14
C ILE A 88 1.84 -19.85 -8.35
N LEU A 89 0.76 -20.21 -9.04
CA LEU A 89 0.20 -19.42 -10.14
C LEU A 89 -0.21 -18.01 -9.69
N THR A 90 -0.77 -17.88 -8.49
CA THR A 90 -1.08 -16.56 -7.91
C THR A 90 0.19 -15.71 -7.74
N GLU A 91 1.27 -16.30 -7.25
CA GLU A 91 2.54 -15.62 -7.01
C GLU A 91 3.27 -15.17 -8.29
N VAL A 92 3.03 -15.84 -9.42
CA VAL A 92 3.53 -15.43 -10.75
C VAL A 92 2.50 -14.62 -11.56
N ASN A 93 1.47 -14.09 -10.91
CA ASN A 93 0.40 -13.28 -11.51
C ASN A 93 -0.43 -13.99 -12.61
N ARG A 94 -0.40 -15.32 -12.68
CA ARG A 94 -1.31 -16.13 -13.52
C ARG A 94 -2.66 -16.35 -12.82
N THR A 95 -3.32 -15.24 -12.47
CA THR A 95 -4.46 -15.23 -11.53
C THR A 95 -5.68 -16.00 -12.02
N ASN A 96 -5.97 -15.97 -13.33
CA ASN A 96 -7.09 -16.74 -13.90
C ASN A 96 -6.84 -18.25 -13.83
N ASP A 97 -5.63 -18.69 -14.16
CA ASP A 97 -5.25 -20.10 -14.09
C ASP A 97 -5.28 -20.61 -12.65
N SER A 98 -4.78 -19.75 -11.72
CA SER A 98 -4.88 -20.02 -10.28
C SER A 98 -6.33 -20.22 -9.83
N TYR A 99 -7.25 -19.32 -10.26
CA TYR A 99 -8.66 -19.47 -9.90
C TYR A 99 -9.24 -20.82 -10.40
N GLN A 100 -8.94 -21.24 -11.62
CA GLN A 100 -9.41 -22.51 -12.16
C GLN A 100 -8.88 -23.70 -11.34
N ALA A 101 -7.58 -23.69 -11.01
CA ALA A 101 -6.98 -24.77 -10.22
C ALA A 101 -7.59 -24.85 -8.80
N LEU A 102 -7.74 -23.71 -8.11
CA LEU A 102 -8.30 -23.64 -6.76
C LEU A 102 -9.81 -23.93 -6.74
N ASP A 103 -10.55 -23.50 -7.76
CA ASP A 103 -11.96 -23.84 -7.93
C ASP A 103 -12.12 -25.34 -8.04
N LYS A 104 -11.33 -25.99 -8.91
CA LYS A 104 -11.32 -27.44 -9.07
C LYS A 104 -10.93 -28.14 -7.74
N ALA A 105 -9.90 -27.66 -7.04
CA ALA A 105 -9.48 -28.20 -5.75
C ALA A 105 -10.61 -28.18 -4.70
N THR A 106 -11.34 -27.05 -4.61
CA THR A 106 -12.46 -26.90 -3.66
C THR A 106 -13.70 -27.73 -4.03
N ASN A 107 -13.91 -28.02 -5.33
CA ASN A 107 -14.98 -28.88 -5.78
C ASN A 107 -14.68 -30.36 -5.52
N ILE A 108 -13.41 -30.80 -5.69
CA ILE A 108 -13.00 -32.17 -5.43
C ILE A 108 -12.98 -32.46 -3.91
N LYS A 109 -12.50 -31.48 -3.12
CA LYS A 109 -12.40 -31.61 -1.66
C LYS A 109 -13.12 -30.47 -0.96
N PRO A 110 -14.46 -30.59 -0.72
CA PRO A 110 -15.27 -29.52 -0.16
C PRO A 110 -15.00 -29.17 1.32
N ASP A 111 -14.18 -29.95 2.00
CA ASP A 111 -13.72 -29.76 3.38
C ASP A 111 -12.29 -29.17 3.49
N TYR A 112 -11.71 -28.71 2.36
CA TYR A 112 -10.35 -28.21 2.30
C TYR A 112 -10.28 -26.71 2.62
N ALA A 113 -10.21 -26.36 3.90
CA ALA A 113 -10.25 -24.99 4.40
C ALA A 113 -9.15 -24.09 3.77
N GLU A 114 -7.92 -24.61 3.63
CA GLU A 114 -6.78 -23.87 3.05
C GLU A 114 -7.01 -23.55 1.57
N ALA A 115 -7.60 -24.48 0.80
CA ALA A 115 -7.91 -24.24 -0.61
C ALA A 115 -8.99 -23.16 -0.77
N PHE A 116 -10.01 -23.13 0.09
CA PHE A 116 -11.00 -22.03 0.11
C PHE A 116 -10.36 -20.69 0.46
N SER A 117 -9.43 -20.65 1.42
CA SER A 117 -8.71 -19.44 1.76
C SER A 117 -7.85 -18.93 0.58
N ASN A 118 -7.12 -19.83 -0.08
CA ASN A 118 -6.29 -19.51 -1.25
C ASN A 118 -7.15 -19.06 -2.45
N LYS A 119 -8.31 -19.70 -2.67
CA LYS A 119 -9.30 -19.24 -3.65
C LYS A 119 -9.78 -17.82 -3.34
N GLY A 120 -10.02 -17.51 -2.06
CA GLY A 120 -10.34 -16.16 -1.60
C GLY A 120 -9.25 -15.15 -1.92
N ASN A 121 -7.97 -15.52 -1.73
CA ASN A 121 -6.82 -14.67 -2.09
C ASN A 121 -6.78 -14.38 -3.60
N THR A 122 -7.00 -15.38 -4.42
CA THR A 122 -7.03 -15.25 -5.88
C THR A 122 -8.21 -14.39 -6.34
N LEU A 123 -9.40 -14.61 -5.77
CA LEU A 123 -10.60 -13.79 -6.05
C LEU A 123 -10.41 -12.32 -5.66
N LYS A 124 -9.71 -12.05 -4.57
CA LYS A 124 -9.31 -10.69 -4.18
C LYS A 124 -8.47 -10.02 -5.26
N LEU A 125 -7.47 -10.71 -5.81
CA LEU A 125 -6.62 -10.20 -6.89
C LEU A 125 -7.41 -9.97 -8.19
N LEU A 126 -8.44 -10.78 -8.45
CA LEU A 126 -9.37 -10.60 -9.56
C LEU A 126 -10.39 -9.48 -9.33
N GLY A 127 -10.38 -8.81 -8.17
CA GLY A 127 -11.38 -7.79 -7.81
C GLY A 127 -12.78 -8.36 -7.51
N ARG A 128 -12.93 -9.69 -7.43
CA ARG A 128 -14.19 -10.39 -7.17
C ARG A 128 -14.45 -10.49 -5.67
N TYR A 129 -14.62 -9.33 -5.02
CA TYR A 129 -14.64 -9.23 -3.56
C TYR A 129 -15.78 -9.99 -2.88
N ASP A 130 -17.00 -9.97 -3.42
CA ASP A 130 -18.12 -10.71 -2.83
C ASP A 130 -17.90 -12.23 -2.88
N ASP A 131 -17.29 -12.75 -3.95
CA ASP A 131 -16.94 -14.16 -4.07
C ASP A 131 -15.77 -14.51 -3.13
N ALA A 132 -14.80 -13.60 -2.94
CA ALA A 132 -13.73 -13.77 -1.97
C ALA A 132 -14.29 -13.88 -0.54
N VAL A 133 -15.27 -13.06 -0.16
CA VAL A 133 -15.97 -13.15 1.14
C VAL A 133 -16.62 -14.54 1.32
N LYS A 134 -17.28 -15.07 0.27
CA LYS A 134 -17.88 -16.42 0.33
C LYS A 134 -16.83 -17.49 0.56
N ALA A 135 -15.71 -17.41 -0.18
CA ALA A 135 -14.61 -18.38 -0.08
C ALA A 135 -13.98 -18.37 1.32
N TYR A 136 -13.62 -17.19 1.85
CA TYR A 136 -13.10 -17.08 3.22
C TYR A 136 -14.12 -17.52 4.28
N SER A 137 -15.41 -17.23 4.06
CA SER A 137 -16.46 -17.66 4.98
C SER A 137 -16.57 -19.18 5.05
N LYS A 138 -16.39 -19.86 3.90
CA LYS A 138 -16.35 -21.33 3.86
C LYS A 138 -15.08 -21.86 4.56
N ALA A 139 -13.92 -21.24 4.34
CA ALA A 139 -12.69 -21.58 5.04
C ALA A 139 -12.84 -21.49 6.58
N ILE A 140 -13.46 -20.40 7.05
CA ILE A 140 -13.73 -20.14 8.48
C ILE A 140 -14.76 -21.17 9.03
N GLN A 141 -15.78 -21.51 8.26
CA GLN A 141 -16.76 -22.53 8.64
C GLN A 141 -16.09 -23.89 8.87
N LEU A 142 -15.15 -24.25 7.99
CA LEU A 142 -14.41 -25.51 8.07
C LEU A 142 -13.36 -25.49 9.17
N LYS A 143 -12.73 -24.34 9.41
CA LYS A 143 -11.67 -24.16 10.41
C LYS A 143 -11.92 -22.88 11.22
N PRO A 144 -12.72 -22.96 12.32
CA PRO A 144 -13.12 -21.76 13.09
C PRO A 144 -12.00 -21.00 13.79
N ASN A 145 -10.80 -21.55 13.88
CA ASN A 145 -9.60 -20.94 14.44
C ASN A 145 -8.60 -20.47 13.37
N TYR A 146 -9.05 -20.25 12.13
CA TYR A 146 -8.20 -19.86 11.00
C TYR A 146 -7.97 -18.34 10.97
N ALA A 147 -6.99 -17.85 11.74
CA ALA A 147 -6.68 -16.42 11.91
C ALA A 147 -6.45 -15.70 10.57
N GLU A 148 -5.73 -16.33 9.63
CA GLU A 148 -5.42 -15.75 8.32
C GLU A 148 -6.69 -15.55 7.47
N ALA A 149 -7.65 -16.47 7.53
CA ALA A 149 -8.91 -16.33 6.79
C ALA A 149 -9.79 -15.19 7.37
N TYR A 150 -9.79 -15.00 8.69
CA TYR A 150 -10.45 -13.85 9.32
C TYR A 150 -9.76 -12.54 8.92
N ASN A 151 -8.43 -12.45 9.00
CA ASN A 151 -7.70 -11.26 8.56
C ASN A 151 -8.02 -10.91 7.11
N ASN A 152 -7.92 -11.88 6.21
CA ASN A 152 -8.13 -11.67 4.78
C ASN A 152 -9.57 -11.27 4.46
N ARG A 153 -10.57 -11.87 5.14
CA ARG A 153 -11.98 -11.45 5.00
C ARG A 153 -12.20 -10.06 5.56
N GLY A 154 -11.56 -9.72 6.68
CA GLY A 154 -11.57 -8.38 7.25
C GLY A 154 -11.03 -7.32 6.30
N VAL A 155 -9.92 -7.62 5.61
CA VAL A 155 -9.37 -6.76 4.54
C VAL A 155 -10.40 -6.55 3.43
N ILE A 156 -11.09 -7.62 2.97
CA ILE A 156 -12.11 -7.49 1.92
C ILE A 156 -13.33 -6.70 2.42
N TYR A 157 -13.77 -6.89 3.65
CA TYR A 157 -14.86 -6.08 4.20
C TYR A 157 -14.50 -4.59 4.25
N LYS A 158 -13.24 -4.26 4.60
CA LYS A 158 -12.75 -2.87 4.51
C LYS A 158 -12.85 -2.36 3.07
N GLU A 159 -12.36 -3.12 2.10
CA GLU A 159 -12.44 -2.76 0.68
C GLU A 159 -13.89 -2.58 0.17
N LEU A 160 -14.84 -3.30 0.74
CA LEU A 160 -16.28 -3.19 0.46
C LEU A 160 -16.97 -2.08 1.29
N ASN A 161 -16.22 -1.26 2.01
CA ASN A 161 -16.74 -0.22 2.92
C ASN A 161 -17.65 -0.77 4.05
N LYS A 162 -17.45 -2.04 4.45
CA LYS A 162 -18.20 -2.71 5.54
C LYS A 162 -17.34 -2.71 6.81
N MET A 163 -17.11 -1.51 7.39
CA MET A 163 -16.10 -1.31 8.43
C MET A 163 -16.36 -2.09 9.71
N ASP A 164 -17.60 -2.20 10.16
CA ASP A 164 -17.94 -2.96 11.38
C ASP A 164 -17.62 -4.45 11.23
N LEU A 165 -17.89 -5.02 10.05
CA LEU A 165 -17.55 -6.41 9.74
C LEU A 165 -16.02 -6.59 9.64
N ALA A 166 -15.32 -5.62 9.05
CA ALA A 166 -13.86 -5.63 8.99
C ALA A 166 -13.25 -5.64 10.39
N LEU A 167 -13.64 -4.72 11.26
CA LEU A 167 -13.16 -4.63 12.64
C LEU A 167 -13.49 -5.89 13.46
N LYS A 168 -14.68 -6.48 13.26
CA LYS A 168 -15.08 -7.73 13.92
C LYS A 168 -14.14 -8.88 13.53
N ASP A 169 -13.86 -9.04 12.24
CA ASP A 169 -13.01 -10.12 11.75
C ASP A 169 -11.54 -9.91 12.14
N LEU A 170 -11.01 -8.69 12.02
CA LEU A 170 -9.66 -8.35 12.44
C LEU A 170 -9.45 -8.60 13.95
N LYS A 171 -10.43 -8.19 14.78
CA LYS A 171 -10.41 -8.48 16.21
C LYS A 171 -10.38 -9.99 16.50
N LYS A 172 -11.14 -10.78 15.73
CA LYS A 172 -11.12 -12.23 15.84
C LYS A 172 -9.77 -12.82 15.43
N ALA A 173 -9.19 -12.36 14.31
CA ALA A 173 -7.86 -12.78 13.86
C ALA A 173 -6.80 -12.54 14.94
N ILE A 174 -6.78 -11.33 15.53
CA ILE A 174 -5.85 -10.95 16.60
C ILE A 174 -6.09 -11.79 17.86
N SER A 175 -7.35 -12.08 18.22
CA SER A 175 -7.64 -12.93 19.37
C SER A 175 -7.15 -14.37 19.21
N LEU A 176 -7.09 -14.87 17.97
CA LEU A 176 -6.57 -16.21 17.64
C LEU A 176 -5.04 -16.22 17.54
N LYS A 177 -4.45 -15.14 17.07
CA LYS A 177 -3.01 -14.96 16.88
C LYS A 177 -2.61 -13.54 17.33
N PRO A 178 -2.30 -13.32 18.63
CA PRO A 178 -2.00 -11.98 19.17
C PRO A 178 -0.81 -11.29 18.51
N ASP A 179 0.27 -12.02 18.21
CA ASP A 179 1.42 -11.53 17.45
C ASP A 179 1.20 -11.74 15.94
N TYR A 180 0.24 -10.97 15.38
CA TYR A 180 -0.10 -10.99 13.97
C TYR A 180 0.01 -9.55 13.40
N PRO A 181 1.21 -9.14 12.94
CA PRO A 181 1.49 -7.78 12.51
C PRO A 181 0.53 -7.25 11.45
N GLU A 182 0.22 -8.05 10.42
CA GLU A 182 -0.66 -7.64 9.32
C GLU A 182 -2.09 -7.37 9.79
N ALA A 183 -2.62 -8.20 10.71
CA ALA A 183 -3.97 -8.01 11.24
C ALA A 183 -4.04 -6.78 12.15
N ASN A 184 -3.04 -6.60 13.02
CA ASN A 184 -2.96 -5.43 13.90
C ASN A 184 -2.78 -4.14 13.09
N SER A 185 -1.89 -4.11 12.10
CA SER A 185 -1.67 -2.95 11.22
C SER A 185 -2.94 -2.62 10.42
N THR A 186 -3.61 -3.63 9.83
CA THR A 186 -4.88 -3.44 9.11
C THR A 186 -5.99 -2.93 10.04
N MET A 187 -6.04 -3.41 11.28
CA MET A 187 -6.96 -2.90 12.30
C MET A 187 -6.67 -1.45 12.62
N GLY A 188 -5.39 -1.06 12.78
CA GLY A 188 -4.97 0.32 12.99
C GLY A 188 -5.44 1.24 11.88
N VAL A 189 -5.16 0.89 10.62
CA VAL A 189 -5.62 1.64 9.43
C VAL A 189 -7.15 1.74 9.40
N THR A 190 -7.87 0.67 9.73
CA THR A 190 -9.35 0.68 9.71
C THR A 190 -9.92 1.57 10.82
N LEU A 191 -9.35 1.54 12.01
CA LEU A 191 -9.74 2.42 13.13
C LEU A 191 -9.46 3.90 12.80
N LEU A 192 -8.29 4.20 12.23
CA LEU A 192 -7.95 5.56 11.77
C LEU A 192 -8.94 6.04 10.70
N LEU A 193 -9.28 5.18 9.74
CA LEU A 193 -10.24 5.49 8.68
C LEU A 193 -11.64 5.79 9.21
N THR A 194 -12.05 5.10 10.27
CA THR A 194 -13.36 5.32 10.94
C THR A 194 -13.33 6.45 11.97
N GLY A 195 -12.16 7.01 12.28
CA GLY A 195 -11.99 8.15 13.18
C GLY A 195 -11.69 7.79 14.63
N ASP A 196 -11.53 6.51 14.98
CA ASP A 196 -11.04 6.08 16.31
C ASP A 196 -9.51 6.21 16.35
N PHE A 197 -9.04 7.47 16.43
CA PHE A 197 -7.61 7.77 16.38
C PHE A 197 -6.85 7.24 17.60
N SER A 198 -7.47 7.24 18.77
CA SER A 198 -6.81 6.77 19.99
C SER A 198 -6.32 5.33 19.84
N LYS A 199 -7.24 4.41 19.55
CA LYS A 199 -6.88 3.00 19.32
C LYS A 199 -6.16 2.78 18.00
N GLY A 200 -6.50 3.59 16.99
CA GLY A 200 -5.93 3.51 15.67
C GLY A 200 -4.42 3.72 15.66
N TRP A 201 -3.91 4.73 16.36
CA TRP A 201 -2.48 4.99 16.46
C TRP A 201 -1.73 3.87 17.18
N GLU A 202 -2.27 3.34 18.27
CA GLU A 202 -1.67 2.22 18.99
C GLU A 202 -1.51 0.99 18.09
N GLN A 203 -2.56 0.66 17.36
CA GLN A 203 -2.53 -0.47 16.42
C GLN A 203 -1.66 -0.18 15.19
N TYR A 204 -1.55 1.07 14.76
CA TYR A 204 -0.73 1.46 13.61
C TYR A 204 0.78 1.32 13.87
N GLU A 205 1.22 1.30 15.14
CA GLU A 205 2.62 1.03 15.49
C GLU A 205 3.05 -0.42 15.16
N TRP A 206 2.13 -1.34 14.93
CA TRP A 206 2.44 -2.69 14.48
C TRP A 206 3.05 -2.75 13.08
N ARG A 207 2.99 -1.65 12.29
CA ARG A 207 3.69 -1.54 11.02
C ARG A 207 5.20 -1.80 11.13
N TRP A 208 5.79 -1.58 12.30
CA TRP A 208 7.21 -1.86 12.57
C TRP A 208 7.54 -3.34 12.70
N LYS A 209 6.56 -4.18 12.93
CA LYS A 209 6.68 -5.64 12.98
C LYS A 209 6.27 -6.30 11.66
N ASP A 210 5.70 -5.56 10.74
CA ASP A 210 5.34 -6.06 9.42
C ASP A 210 6.60 -6.11 8.53
N LEU A 211 7.19 -7.30 8.45
CA LEU A 211 8.40 -7.55 7.67
C LEU A 211 8.19 -7.53 6.16
N SER A 212 6.97 -7.28 5.69
CA SER A 212 6.68 -7.19 4.24
C SER A 212 7.36 -5.99 3.57
N ASP A 213 7.80 -4.99 4.35
CA ASP A 213 8.63 -3.88 3.91
C ASP A 213 9.84 -3.66 4.86
N PRO A 214 10.94 -4.40 4.66
CA PRO A 214 12.14 -4.25 5.50
C PRO A 214 12.77 -2.86 5.45
N SER A 215 12.47 -2.05 4.42
CA SER A 215 13.05 -0.71 4.26
C SER A 215 12.64 0.28 5.35
N VAL A 216 11.50 0.03 6.01
CA VAL A 216 11.02 0.85 7.13
C VAL A 216 11.65 0.49 8.47
N ILE A 217 12.28 -0.70 8.59
CA ILE A 217 12.86 -1.17 9.86
C ILE A 217 14.24 -0.55 10.04
N ARG A 218 14.36 0.34 11.01
CA ARG A 218 15.63 0.97 11.39
C ARG A 218 16.00 0.63 12.82
N SER A 219 17.28 0.36 13.05
CA SER A 219 17.82 0.10 14.38
C SER A 219 18.74 1.25 14.80
N PHE A 220 18.41 1.89 15.91
CA PHE A 220 19.21 2.95 16.53
C PHE A 220 19.62 2.54 17.94
N LYS A 221 20.81 2.98 18.37
CA LYS A 221 21.24 2.83 19.77
C LYS A 221 20.44 3.74 20.70
N GLN A 222 20.04 4.90 20.20
CA GLN A 222 19.26 5.90 20.93
C GLN A 222 17.80 5.45 21.09
N PRO A 223 17.19 5.73 22.25
CA PRO A 223 15.84 5.30 22.54
C PRO A 223 14.81 6.01 21.67
N LEU A 224 13.74 5.26 21.32
CA LEU A 224 12.53 5.86 20.78
C LEU A 224 11.94 6.81 21.84
N TRP A 225 11.61 8.04 21.42
CA TRP A 225 10.92 8.97 22.30
C TRP A 225 9.50 8.45 22.62
N ASP A 226 9.20 8.38 23.91
CA ASP A 226 7.95 7.82 24.41
C ASP A 226 6.79 8.83 24.48
N GLY A 227 7.03 10.10 24.12
CA GLY A 227 6.06 11.20 24.24
C GLY A 227 5.98 11.82 25.63
N LYS A 228 6.73 11.31 26.63
CA LYS A 228 6.68 11.73 28.04
C LYS A 228 7.99 12.31 28.54
N LYS A 229 9.12 11.73 28.11
CA LYS A 229 10.45 12.22 28.49
C LYS A 229 10.67 13.64 28.00
N SER A 230 11.23 14.51 28.88
CA SER A 230 11.52 15.89 28.53
C SER A 230 12.52 15.97 27.38
N LEU A 231 12.20 16.78 26.39
CA LEU A 231 13.08 17.10 25.26
C LEU A 231 13.82 18.44 25.44
N LYS A 232 13.63 19.14 26.57
CA LYS A 232 14.25 20.43 26.81
C LYS A 232 15.79 20.31 26.81
N GLY A 233 16.42 21.01 25.86
CA GLY A 233 17.87 20.99 25.64
C GLY A 233 18.41 19.70 25.03
N LYS A 234 17.56 18.76 24.66
CA LYS A 234 17.90 17.48 24.01
C LYS A 234 17.78 17.57 22.49
N SER A 235 18.54 16.73 21.81
CA SER A 235 18.43 16.53 20.35
C SER A 235 17.55 15.33 20.04
N ILE A 236 16.69 15.46 19.03
CA ILE A 236 15.83 14.38 18.56
C ILE A 236 15.94 14.22 17.05
N LEU A 237 16.21 13.00 16.60
CA LEU A 237 16.12 12.63 15.20
C LEU A 237 14.66 12.27 14.86
N LEU A 238 14.04 13.08 14.01
CA LEU A 238 12.81 12.73 13.30
C LEU A 238 13.18 12.15 11.94
N TYR A 239 12.46 11.15 11.46
CA TYR A 239 12.79 10.57 10.15
C TYR A 239 11.58 10.16 9.35
N SER A 240 11.70 10.30 8.03
CA SER A 240 10.72 9.83 7.05
C SER A 240 10.78 8.31 6.96
N GLU A 241 9.63 7.66 6.88
CA GLU A 241 9.51 6.20 6.86
C GLU A 241 8.65 5.69 5.69
N GLN A 242 7.91 6.54 5.03
CA GLN A 242 7.02 6.22 3.91
C GLN A 242 7.19 7.26 2.78
N GLY A 243 6.14 7.48 1.99
CA GLY A 243 6.21 8.32 0.82
C GLY A 243 6.36 9.83 1.09
N LEU A 244 6.56 10.59 0.00
CA LEU A 244 6.70 12.05 0.06
C LEU A 244 5.48 12.74 0.70
N GLY A 245 4.27 12.24 0.40
CA GLY A 245 3.02 12.78 0.96
C GLY A 245 2.97 12.64 2.47
N ASP A 246 3.43 11.51 2.99
CA ASP A 246 3.50 11.22 4.43
C ASP A 246 4.47 12.15 5.13
N THR A 247 5.65 12.32 4.54
CA THR A 247 6.66 13.24 5.06
C THR A 247 6.12 14.67 5.11
N ILE A 248 5.50 15.16 4.03
CA ILE A 248 4.88 16.49 4.00
C ILE A 248 3.80 16.61 5.07
N GLN A 249 2.90 15.63 5.17
CA GLN A 249 1.81 15.69 6.12
C GLN A 249 2.30 15.73 7.58
N PHE A 250 3.22 14.84 7.94
CA PHE A 250 3.64 14.70 9.34
C PHE A 250 4.77 15.64 9.74
N SER A 251 5.42 16.33 8.81
CA SER A 251 6.36 17.41 9.12
C SER A 251 5.71 18.56 9.89
N ARG A 252 4.38 18.70 9.89
CA ARG A 252 3.64 19.64 10.75
C ARG A 252 3.91 19.48 12.24
N TYR A 253 4.33 18.29 12.68
CA TYR A 253 4.68 18.01 14.08
C TYR A 253 6.04 18.55 14.48
N ILE A 254 6.92 18.92 13.53
CA ILE A 254 8.25 19.47 13.79
C ILE A 254 8.17 20.65 14.77
N LEU A 255 7.26 21.59 14.50
CA LEU A 255 7.08 22.77 15.35
C LEU A 255 6.59 22.41 16.76
N LEU A 256 5.76 21.37 16.90
CA LEU A 256 5.32 20.89 18.20
C LEU A 256 6.46 20.26 18.99
N VAL A 257 7.32 19.46 18.33
CA VAL A 257 8.52 18.88 18.96
C VAL A 257 9.49 19.98 19.35
N LYS A 258 9.72 20.98 18.49
CA LYS A 258 10.56 22.15 18.79
C LYS A 258 10.03 22.94 19.99
N ALA A 259 8.71 23.12 20.10
CA ALA A 259 8.07 23.80 21.22
C ALA A 259 8.30 23.10 22.59
N LEU A 260 8.68 21.82 22.60
CA LEU A 260 9.11 21.10 23.80
C LEU A 260 10.56 21.40 24.20
N GLY A 261 11.24 22.31 23.50
CA GLY A 261 12.63 22.71 23.74
C GLY A 261 13.67 21.79 23.11
N ALA A 262 13.29 20.98 22.14
CA ALA A 262 14.17 20.07 21.43
C ALA A 262 15.00 20.76 20.36
N LYS A 263 16.24 20.29 20.15
CA LYS A 263 17.01 20.52 18.93
C LYS A 263 16.57 19.46 17.91
N VAL A 264 15.83 19.89 16.87
CA VAL A 264 15.26 18.98 15.89
C VAL A 264 16.23 18.70 14.76
N ILE A 265 16.51 17.42 14.54
CA ILE A 265 17.22 16.89 13.38
C ILE A 265 16.17 16.12 12.59
N ILE A 266 16.02 16.39 11.30
CA ILE A 266 15.09 15.68 10.41
C ILE A 266 15.84 15.00 9.27
N GLU A 267 15.70 13.69 9.17
CA GLU A 267 16.14 12.93 8.00
C GLU A 267 14.98 12.78 7.02
N THR A 268 15.19 13.21 5.78
CA THR A 268 14.12 13.27 4.78
C THR A 268 14.59 12.87 3.39
N HIS A 269 13.62 12.64 2.50
CA HIS A 269 13.85 12.41 1.08
C HIS A 269 14.54 13.61 0.42
N LYS A 270 15.43 13.33 -0.53
CA LYS A 270 16.16 14.36 -1.29
C LYS A 270 15.22 15.41 -1.91
N GLU A 271 14.08 14.98 -2.40
CA GLU A 271 13.08 15.81 -3.05
C GLU A 271 12.40 16.81 -2.10
N LEU A 272 12.47 16.60 -0.79
CA LEU A 272 11.75 17.39 0.21
C LEU A 272 12.65 18.26 1.08
N VAL A 273 13.95 18.28 0.86
CA VAL A 273 14.93 19.02 1.68
C VAL A 273 14.51 20.47 1.86
N ASN A 274 14.30 21.21 0.75
CA ASN A 274 13.94 22.61 0.82
C ASN A 274 12.50 22.82 1.32
N ILE A 275 11.58 21.91 0.95
CA ILE A 275 10.18 21.96 1.40
C ILE A 275 10.09 21.81 2.92
N VAL A 276 10.77 20.81 3.49
CA VAL A 276 10.81 20.60 4.94
C VAL A 276 11.62 21.67 5.62
N GLY A 277 12.74 22.10 5.02
CA GLY A 277 13.58 23.19 5.52
C GLY A 277 12.88 24.53 5.61
N SER A 278 11.85 24.74 4.79
CA SER A 278 11.06 25.94 4.85
C SER A 278 10.19 26.09 6.11
N ILE A 279 10.01 25.00 6.88
CA ILE A 279 9.17 25.00 8.09
C ILE A 279 9.78 25.87 9.19
N ASP A 280 11.09 25.77 9.37
CA ASP A 280 11.82 26.53 10.38
C ASP A 280 13.33 26.50 10.06
N SER A 281 14.00 27.65 10.20
CA SER A 281 15.43 27.80 9.87
C SER A 281 16.38 27.11 10.87
N ASP A 282 15.91 26.80 12.08
CA ASP A 282 16.75 26.24 13.14
C ASP A 282 16.72 24.69 13.20
N ILE A 283 16.05 24.05 12.23
CA ILE A 283 16.07 22.59 12.12
C ILE A 283 17.29 22.13 11.32
N THR A 284 17.92 21.05 11.77
CA THR A 284 19.01 20.40 11.02
C THR A 284 18.42 19.36 10.06
N ILE A 285 18.70 19.49 8.77
CA ILE A 285 18.18 18.56 7.74
C ILE A 285 19.31 17.62 7.29
N ILE A 286 18.98 16.35 7.25
CA ILE A 286 19.88 15.29 6.77
C ILE A 286 19.17 14.55 5.62
N LEU A 287 19.89 14.28 4.56
CA LEU A 287 19.39 13.44 3.47
C LEU A 287 19.31 11.98 3.92
N MET A 288 18.25 11.31 3.55
CA MET A 288 18.10 9.87 3.78
C MET A 288 19.34 9.11 3.25
N GLY A 289 19.96 8.31 4.12
CA GLY A 289 21.16 7.54 3.82
C GLY A 289 22.49 8.27 4.07
N GLN A 290 22.49 9.52 4.50
CA GLN A 290 23.70 10.20 4.95
C GLN A 290 24.07 9.84 6.39
N THR A 291 25.31 10.13 6.79
CA THR A 291 25.78 9.98 8.17
C THR A 291 24.98 10.88 9.09
N LEU A 292 24.40 10.30 10.13
CA LEU A 292 23.63 11.03 11.12
C LEU A 292 24.56 11.66 12.16
N PRO A 293 24.28 12.91 12.60
CA PRO A 293 24.95 13.48 13.77
C PRO A 293 24.51 12.79 15.06
N ASP A 294 25.14 13.11 16.17
CA ASP A 294 24.71 12.63 17.48
C ASP A 294 23.34 13.18 17.87
N PHE A 295 22.53 12.35 18.47
CA PHE A 295 21.19 12.70 18.99
C PHE A 295 20.84 11.90 20.24
N ASP A 296 19.98 12.46 21.09
CA ASP A 296 19.55 11.84 22.35
C ASP A 296 18.36 10.88 22.17
N PHE A 297 17.42 11.23 21.29
CA PHE A 297 16.20 10.47 21.02
C PHE A 297 15.94 10.33 19.52
N GLN A 298 15.14 9.35 19.15
CA GLN A 298 14.63 9.22 17.78
C GLN A 298 13.10 9.05 17.78
N CYS A 299 12.45 9.45 16.70
CA CYS A 299 11.04 9.19 16.48
C CYS A 299 10.71 9.24 14.98
N PRO A 300 10.07 8.21 14.43
CA PRO A 300 9.53 8.30 13.08
C PRO A 300 8.38 9.30 13.02
N LEU A 301 8.27 10.01 11.89
CA LEU A 301 7.26 11.06 11.74
C LEU A 301 5.82 10.55 11.96
N LEU A 302 5.50 9.34 11.48
CA LEU A 302 4.15 8.78 11.59
C LEU A 302 3.83 8.21 12.99
N SER A 303 4.81 8.17 13.92
CA SER A 303 4.56 7.83 15.31
C SER A 303 4.27 9.07 16.18
N LEU A 304 4.59 10.28 15.70
CA LEU A 304 4.33 11.52 16.43
C LEU A 304 2.86 11.72 16.82
N PRO A 305 1.87 11.40 15.97
CA PRO A 305 0.47 11.49 16.37
C PRO A 305 0.13 10.71 17.64
N LEU A 306 0.67 9.48 17.78
CA LEU A 306 0.52 8.70 19.01
C LEU A 306 1.18 9.41 20.21
N LYS A 307 2.41 9.92 20.03
CA LYS A 307 3.17 10.57 21.10
C LYS A 307 2.52 11.87 21.59
N PHE A 308 1.82 12.58 20.71
CA PHE A 308 1.06 13.78 21.04
C PHE A 308 -0.43 13.51 21.38
N GLY A 309 -0.85 12.26 21.46
CA GLY A 309 -2.25 11.90 21.74
C GLY A 309 -3.22 12.53 20.72
N THR A 310 -2.84 12.53 19.44
CA THR A 310 -3.63 13.18 18.39
C THR A 310 -4.96 12.46 18.16
N GLY A 311 -6.05 13.16 18.38
CA GLY A 311 -7.42 12.74 18.07
C GLY A 311 -8.08 13.74 17.10
N LEU A 312 -9.29 13.47 16.65
CA LEU A 312 -10.00 14.34 15.70
C LEU A 312 -10.15 15.80 16.14
N LYS A 313 -10.17 16.06 17.45
CA LYS A 313 -10.39 17.40 18.01
C LYS A 313 -9.11 18.22 18.15
N ASN A 314 -7.93 17.59 18.16
CA ASN A 314 -6.65 18.24 18.42
C ASN A 314 -5.60 17.97 17.35
N ILE A 315 -6.02 17.60 16.13
CA ILE A 315 -5.12 17.51 14.97
C ILE A 315 -4.44 18.86 14.77
N PRO A 316 -3.10 18.94 14.74
CA PRO A 316 -2.42 20.18 14.40
C PRO A 316 -2.70 20.51 12.91
N SER A 317 -3.57 21.48 12.68
CA SER A 317 -4.02 21.86 11.34
C SER A 317 -3.79 23.36 11.10
N PRO A 318 -2.52 23.82 11.01
CA PRO A 318 -2.20 25.17 10.62
C PRO A 318 -2.67 25.44 9.18
N THR A 319 -2.98 26.68 8.87
CA THR A 319 -3.42 27.06 7.51
C THR A 319 -2.32 26.81 6.49
N ARG A 320 -1.08 27.08 6.88
CA ARG A 320 0.13 26.87 6.07
C ARG A 320 1.28 26.51 7.00
N TYR A 321 2.18 25.62 6.59
CA TYR A 321 3.38 25.26 7.34
C TYR A 321 4.58 24.89 6.46
N VAL A 322 4.45 24.95 5.12
CA VAL A 322 5.56 24.86 4.17
C VAL A 322 5.50 26.01 3.18
N TRP A 323 6.67 26.46 2.75
CA TRP A 323 6.82 27.58 1.83
C TRP A 323 7.72 27.21 0.67
N THR A 324 7.60 27.93 -0.44
CA THR A 324 8.48 27.83 -1.58
C THR A 324 9.43 29.04 -1.65
N ASP A 325 10.53 28.88 -2.36
CA ASP A 325 11.42 30.01 -2.66
C ASP A 325 10.70 31.08 -3.50
N THR A 326 10.75 32.31 -3.04
CA THR A 326 10.03 33.44 -3.67
C THR A 326 10.57 33.78 -5.05
N LYS A 327 11.90 33.60 -5.28
CA LYS A 327 12.52 33.86 -6.59
C LYS A 327 12.08 32.82 -7.59
N LEU A 328 12.03 31.55 -7.15
CA LEU A 328 11.56 30.42 -7.96
C LEU A 328 10.06 30.58 -8.29
N ALA A 329 9.23 30.99 -7.31
CA ALA A 329 7.81 31.26 -7.52
C ALA A 329 7.61 32.42 -8.53
N SER A 330 8.40 33.49 -8.45
CA SER A 330 8.35 34.59 -9.39
C SER A 330 8.77 34.19 -10.81
N LYS A 331 9.78 33.32 -10.94
CA LYS A 331 10.20 32.74 -12.23
C LYS A 331 9.06 31.95 -12.87
N TRP A 332 8.39 31.09 -12.09
CA TRP A 332 7.26 30.31 -12.58
C TRP A 332 6.03 31.16 -12.87
N LYS A 333 5.78 32.22 -12.10
CA LYS A 333 4.70 33.19 -12.37
C LYS A 333 4.79 33.77 -13.78
N LYS A 334 5.99 34.19 -14.22
CA LYS A 334 6.25 34.69 -15.58
C LYS A 334 6.00 33.59 -16.63
N LYS A 335 6.48 32.36 -16.38
CA LYS A 335 6.33 31.25 -17.32
C LYS A 335 4.87 30.77 -17.46
N LEU A 336 4.07 30.91 -16.40
CA LEU A 336 2.66 30.56 -16.36
C LEU A 336 1.78 31.62 -17.02
N ASP A 337 2.27 32.83 -17.24
CA ASP A 337 1.48 33.99 -17.71
C ASP A 337 0.19 34.15 -16.87
N ALA A 338 0.39 34.28 -15.56
CA ALA A 338 -0.66 34.13 -14.54
C ALA A 338 -1.68 35.28 -14.51
N GLN A 339 -1.67 36.20 -15.50
CA GLN A 339 -2.52 37.38 -15.48
C GLN A 339 -3.89 37.19 -16.16
N GLN A 340 -4.12 36.10 -16.88
CA GLN A 340 -5.23 36.09 -17.83
C GLN A 340 -6.45 35.21 -17.51
N LYS A 341 -6.43 34.26 -16.59
CA LYS A 341 -7.59 33.44 -16.19
C LYS A 341 -7.25 32.69 -14.89
N PRO A 342 -8.23 32.27 -14.11
CA PRO A 342 -7.94 31.35 -12.99
C PRO A 342 -7.17 30.13 -13.44
N LEU A 343 -6.06 29.84 -12.74
CA LEU A 343 -5.16 28.73 -13.03
C LEU A 343 -5.49 27.55 -12.11
N ILE A 344 -5.80 26.42 -12.70
CA ILE A 344 -6.11 25.18 -11.97
C ILE A 344 -5.01 24.15 -12.20
N GLY A 345 -4.36 23.72 -11.12
CA GLY A 345 -3.42 22.60 -11.18
C GLY A 345 -4.14 21.25 -11.20
N LEU A 346 -3.67 20.31 -12.00
CA LEU A 346 -4.23 18.96 -12.09
C LEU A 346 -3.18 17.89 -11.83
N ALA A 347 -3.49 16.93 -10.93
CA ALA A 347 -2.76 15.71 -10.75
C ALA A 347 -3.76 14.53 -10.71
N TRP A 348 -3.68 13.64 -11.68
CA TRP A 348 -4.70 12.59 -11.93
C TRP A 348 -4.20 11.16 -11.73
N GLU A 349 -2.90 10.96 -11.54
CA GLU A 349 -2.30 9.65 -11.33
C GLU A 349 -1.42 9.64 -10.09
N GLY A 350 -1.40 8.50 -9.38
CA GLY A 350 -0.45 8.21 -8.33
C GLY A 350 0.77 7.43 -8.85
N ASN A 351 1.65 7.05 -7.91
CA ASN A 351 2.76 6.14 -8.19
C ASN A 351 2.20 4.76 -8.55
N PRO A 352 2.49 4.21 -9.75
CA PRO A 352 1.98 2.91 -10.19
C PRO A 352 2.46 1.72 -9.32
N LEU A 353 3.55 1.90 -8.57
CA LEU A 353 4.05 0.89 -7.63
C LEU A 353 3.25 0.85 -6.31
N HIS A 354 2.39 1.83 -6.07
CA HIS A 354 1.57 1.85 -4.86
C HIS A 354 0.43 0.82 -4.98
N LYS A 355 0.30 -0.06 -3.98
CA LYS A 355 -0.67 -1.18 -3.97
C LYS A 355 -2.12 -0.78 -4.29
N ASN A 356 -2.55 0.42 -3.88
CA ASN A 356 -3.91 0.95 -4.10
C ASN A 356 -4.00 1.94 -5.27
N ASP A 357 -3.01 2.00 -6.14
CA ASP A 357 -2.98 3.01 -7.18
C ASP A 357 -4.10 2.86 -8.22
N HIS A 358 -4.47 1.63 -8.53
CA HIS A 358 -5.57 1.28 -9.43
C HIS A 358 -6.95 1.83 -9.00
N ASN A 359 -7.15 2.08 -7.70
CA ASN A 359 -8.41 2.64 -7.17
C ASN A 359 -8.42 4.17 -7.17
N ARG A 360 -7.26 4.84 -7.11
CA ARG A 360 -7.17 6.29 -6.94
C ARG A 360 -6.78 7.05 -8.21
N SER A 361 -6.10 6.40 -9.15
CA SER A 361 -5.70 7.02 -10.42
C SER A 361 -6.87 7.11 -11.40
N ILE A 362 -6.91 8.20 -12.16
CA ILE A 362 -8.03 8.57 -13.04
C ILE A 362 -7.55 8.60 -14.49
N SER A 363 -8.41 8.18 -15.40
CA SER A 363 -8.21 8.37 -16.85
C SER A 363 -8.45 9.81 -17.24
N LEU A 364 -7.49 10.44 -17.93
CA LEU A 364 -7.69 11.77 -18.50
C LEU A 364 -8.81 11.80 -19.55
N ALA A 365 -9.00 10.71 -20.29
CA ALA A 365 -10.07 10.61 -21.26
C ALA A 365 -11.47 10.71 -20.63
N GLU A 366 -11.60 10.24 -19.37
CA GLU A 366 -12.84 10.36 -18.61
C GLU A 366 -12.98 11.72 -17.92
N LEU A 367 -11.87 12.32 -17.44
CA LEU A 367 -11.88 13.59 -16.70
C LEU A 367 -12.11 14.81 -17.61
N ILE A 368 -11.41 14.88 -18.74
CA ILE A 368 -11.37 16.07 -19.61
C ILE A 368 -12.76 16.55 -20.04
N PRO A 369 -13.73 15.69 -20.41
CA PRO A 369 -15.07 16.13 -20.81
C PRO A 369 -15.83 16.92 -19.72
N HIS A 370 -15.40 16.80 -18.47
CA HIS A 370 -16.04 17.45 -17.32
C HIS A 370 -15.30 18.72 -16.86
N LEU A 371 -14.22 19.12 -17.54
CA LEU A 371 -13.47 20.32 -17.22
C LEU A 371 -14.01 21.54 -17.97
N PRO A 372 -14.53 22.58 -17.29
CA PRO A 372 -15.00 23.80 -17.93
C PRO A 372 -13.89 24.54 -18.70
N THR A 373 -14.19 25.03 -19.91
CA THR A 373 -13.20 25.63 -20.82
C THR A 373 -12.81 27.08 -20.47
N GLN A 374 -13.51 27.72 -19.53
CA GLN A 374 -13.18 29.05 -19.06
C GLN A 374 -11.94 29.11 -18.18
N TYR A 375 -11.42 27.98 -17.72
CA TYR A 375 -10.21 27.88 -16.91
C TYR A 375 -9.00 27.50 -17.74
N ARG A 376 -7.81 27.75 -17.22
CA ARG A 376 -6.54 27.23 -17.73
C ARG A 376 -6.04 26.13 -16.80
N TYR A 377 -5.78 24.95 -17.35
CA TYR A 377 -5.35 23.81 -16.56
C TYR A 377 -3.86 23.54 -16.74
N ILE A 378 -3.16 23.46 -15.62
CA ILE A 378 -1.73 23.16 -15.55
C ILE A 378 -1.55 21.75 -15.02
N GLY A 379 -1.00 20.87 -15.83
CA GLY A 379 -0.64 19.52 -15.40
C GLY A 379 0.51 19.57 -14.40
N LEU A 380 0.34 18.92 -13.26
CA LEU A 380 1.34 18.74 -12.20
C LEU A 380 1.87 17.30 -12.16
N GLN A 381 1.61 16.53 -13.20
CA GLN A 381 1.92 15.12 -13.30
C GLN A 381 3.30 14.91 -13.92
N LYS A 382 4.26 14.41 -13.12
CA LYS A 382 5.64 14.16 -13.57
C LYS A 382 5.75 12.89 -14.39
N ASP A 383 5.26 11.78 -13.84
CA ASP A 383 5.22 10.48 -14.50
C ASP A 383 3.81 10.24 -15.01
N ILE A 384 3.66 10.09 -16.32
CA ILE A 384 2.37 9.95 -16.98
C ILE A 384 2.32 8.59 -17.68
N ARG A 385 1.29 7.79 -17.41
CA ARG A 385 1.06 6.52 -18.10
C ARG A 385 0.84 6.72 -19.58
N LYS A 386 1.28 5.76 -20.37
CA LYS A 386 1.20 5.82 -21.84
C LYS A 386 -0.22 6.15 -22.36
N THR A 387 -1.25 5.61 -21.74
CA THR A 387 -2.65 5.89 -22.07
C THR A 387 -3.01 7.35 -21.88
N ASN A 388 -2.71 7.94 -20.72
CA ASN A 388 -2.98 9.33 -20.42
C ASN A 388 -2.05 10.29 -21.18
N LEU A 389 -0.81 9.89 -21.47
CA LEU A 389 0.10 10.67 -22.31
C LEU A 389 -0.44 10.84 -23.72
N ASN A 390 -1.01 9.80 -24.33
CA ASN A 390 -1.64 9.87 -25.64
C ASN A 390 -2.86 10.81 -25.65
N THR A 391 -3.67 10.76 -24.60
CA THR A 391 -4.83 11.66 -24.42
C THR A 391 -4.35 13.11 -24.27
N LEU A 392 -3.34 13.35 -23.44
CA LEU A 392 -2.78 14.68 -23.19
C LEU A 392 -2.22 15.32 -24.46
N LYS A 393 -1.49 14.54 -25.31
CA LYS A 393 -0.94 15.05 -26.59
C LYS A 393 -2.00 15.50 -27.58
N LYS A 394 -3.20 14.93 -27.51
CA LYS A 394 -4.33 15.29 -28.38
C LYS A 394 -5.21 16.41 -27.81
N ASN A 395 -4.97 16.80 -26.56
CA ASN A 395 -5.78 17.76 -25.83
C ASN A 395 -5.07 19.10 -25.67
N THR A 396 -5.76 20.20 -25.94
CA THR A 396 -5.23 21.57 -25.83
C THR A 396 -5.63 22.28 -24.53
N LEU A 397 -6.56 21.70 -23.76
CA LEU A 397 -7.09 22.33 -22.53
C LEU A 397 -6.08 22.25 -21.37
N ILE A 398 -5.32 21.16 -21.28
CA ILE A 398 -4.35 20.95 -20.20
C ILE A 398 -2.94 21.18 -20.73
N LYS A 399 -2.22 22.14 -20.16
CA LYS A 399 -0.80 22.40 -20.43
C LYS A 399 0.05 21.71 -19.36
N ASN A 400 0.68 20.57 -19.68
CA ASN A 400 1.62 19.95 -18.75
C ASN A 400 2.97 20.67 -18.83
N LEU A 401 3.38 21.28 -17.71
CA LEU A 401 4.65 22.00 -17.59
C LEU A 401 5.69 21.24 -16.76
N VAL A 402 5.29 20.09 -16.24
CA VAL A 402 6.11 19.25 -15.37
C VAL A 402 6.64 18.07 -16.19
N ASP A 403 7.93 17.83 -16.09
CA ASP A 403 8.63 16.73 -16.71
C ASP A 403 9.57 16.01 -15.71
N LYS A 404 10.38 15.08 -16.17
CA LYS A 404 11.30 14.31 -15.31
C LYS A 404 12.37 15.19 -14.65
N SER A 405 12.71 16.33 -15.20
CA SER A 405 13.69 17.27 -14.64
C SER A 405 13.09 18.22 -13.59
N THR A 406 11.77 18.34 -13.56
CA THR A 406 11.05 19.21 -12.61
C THR A 406 11.21 18.69 -11.19
N THR A 407 11.69 19.55 -10.29
CA THR A 407 11.87 19.23 -8.88
C THR A 407 10.58 19.39 -8.09
N MET A 408 10.56 18.92 -6.84
CA MET A 408 9.43 19.19 -5.94
C MET A 408 9.36 20.66 -5.57
N ASP A 409 10.51 21.37 -5.53
CA ASP A 409 10.57 22.82 -5.32
C ASP A 409 9.94 23.58 -6.49
N ASP A 410 10.22 23.17 -7.74
CA ASP A 410 9.53 23.71 -8.92
C ASP A 410 8.02 23.50 -8.84
N THR A 411 7.61 22.28 -8.43
CA THR A 411 6.19 21.97 -8.25
C THR A 411 5.54 22.85 -7.20
N ALA A 412 6.21 23.08 -6.07
CA ALA A 412 5.75 24.02 -5.05
C ALA A 412 5.66 25.46 -5.58
N ALA A 413 6.65 25.88 -6.38
CA ALA A 413 6.66 27.20 -6.99
C ALA A 413 5.56 27.38 -8.05
N ILE A 414 5.21 26.33 -8.78
CA ILE A 414 4.04 26.33 -9.67
C ILE A 414 2.76 26.45 -8.83
N ILE A 415 2.59 25.59 -7.81
CA ILE A 415 1.42 25.57 -6.92
C ILE A 415 1.21 26.94 -6.27
N GLU A 416 2.27 27.66 -5.88
CA GLU A 416 2.18 29.01 -5.30
C GLU A 416 1.43 30.00 -6.21
N ASN A 417 1.49 29.80 -7.52
CA ASN A 417 0.87 30.66 -8.51
C ASN A 417 -0.49 30.16 -9.02
N LEU A 418 -1.00 29.05 -8.49
CA LEU A 418 -2.31 28.50 -8.86
C LEU A 418 -3.40 29.00 -7.92
N ASP A 419 -4.63 29.10 -8.43
CA ASP A 419 -5.82 29.45 -7.64
C ASP A 419 -6.39 28.25 -6.91
N ILE A 420 -6.42 27.08 -7.57
CA ILE A 420 -6.90 25.79 -7.03
C ILE A 420 -5.99 24.69 -7.53
N VAL A 421 -5.82 23.66 -6.71
CA VAL A 421 -5.25 22.36 -7.14
C VAL A 421 -6.31 21.28 -7.03
N ILE A 422 -6.54 20.55 -8.11
CA ILE A 422 -7.39 19.35 -8.16
C ILE A 422 -6.47 18.16 -8.30
N SER A 423 -6.53 17.24 -7.35
CA SER A 423 -5.62 16.11 -7.31
C SER A 423 -6.34 14.84 -6.85
N VAL A 424 -5.92 13.70 -7.36
CA VAL A 424 -6.17 12.44 -6.65
C VAL A 424 -5.30 12.38 -5.39
N ASP A 425 -5.47 11.35 -4.56
CA ASP A 425 -4.70 11.18 -3.32
C ASP A 425 -3.22 10.91 -3.62
N THR A 426 -2.42 11.98 -3.67
CA THR A 426 -0.99 11.99 -3.99
C THR A 426 -0.22 13.00 -3.15
N SER A 427 1.12 12.99 -3.22
CA SER A 427 1.98 14.00 -2.59
C SER A 427 1.65 15.43 -3.03
N ILE A 428 1.10 15.62 -4.22
CA ILE A 428 0.66 16.95 -4.74
C ILE A 428 -0.50 17.50 -3.90
N ALA A 429 -1.48 16.66 -3.54
CA ALA A 429 -2.57 17.09 -2.66
C ALA A 429 -2.05 17.54 -1.29
N HIS A 430 -1.11 16.78 -0.71
CA HIS A 430 -0.50 17.10 0.57
C HIS A 430 0.36 18.37 0.49
N LEU A 431 1.17 18.53 -0.56
CA LEU A 431 2.00 19.73 -0.77
C LEU A 431 1.14 20.98 -0.92
N SER A 432 0.17 20.95 -1.82
CA SER A 432 -0.73 22.07 -2.06
C SER A 432 -1.46 22.51 -0.78
N ALA A 433 -2.00 21.54 -0.04
CA ALA A 433 -2.71 21.80 1.20
C ALA A 433 -1.79 22.28 2.33
N ALA A 434 -0.55 21.77 2.42
CA ALA A 434 0.46 22.23 3.37
C ALA A 434 0.91 23.68 3.09
N MET A 435 0.88 24.09 1.84
CA MET A 435 1.09 25.47 1.40
C MET A 435 -0.14 26.38 1.62
N GLY A 436 -1.25 25.83 2.13
CA GLY A 436 -2.49 26.58 2.38
C GLY A 436 -3.31 26.87 1.13
N LYS A 437 -2.99 26.26 0.00
CA LYS A 437 -3.73 26.47 -1.26
C LYS A 437 -5.07 25.75 -1.24
N PRO A 438 -6.14 26.30 -1.82
CA PRO A 438 -7.38 25.60 -2.05
C PRO A 438 -7.10 24.32 -2.84
N THR A 439 -7.44 23.17 -2.24
CA THR A 439 -7.11 21.86 -2.80
C THR A 439 -8.34 20.97 -2.82
N TRP A 440 -8.70 20.47 -3.99
CA TRP A 440 -9.82 19.55 -4.18
C TRP A 440 -9.28 18.17 -4.43
N VAL A 441 -9.64 17.22 -3.56
CA VAL A 441 -9.12 15.85 -3.63
C VAL A 441 -10.21 14.92 -4.10
N LEU A 442 -9.94 14.21 -5.20
CA LEU A 442 -10.83 13.21 -5.78
C LEU A 442 -10.48 11.85 -5.18
N LEU A 443 -11.46 11.22 -4.51
CA LEU A 443 -11.25 10.06 -3.68
C LEU A 443 -12.06 8.84 -4.16
N PRO A 444 -11.48 7.63 -4.09
CA PRO A 444 -12.23 6.40 -4.28
C PRO A 444 -13.27 6.19 -3.18
N LEU A 445 -14.13 5.17 -3.36
CA LEU A 445 -15.16 4.81 -2.38
C LEU A 445 -14.56 4.57 -0.98
N VAL A 446 -13.47 3.83 -0.92
CA VAL A 446 -12.69 3.63 0.31
C VAL A 446 -11.34 4.29 0.12
N PRO A 447 -11.16 5.49 0.68
CA PRO A 447 -9.93 6.25 0.55
C PRO A 447 -8.87 5.78 1.55
N ASP A 448 -7.69 6.39 1.49
CA ASP A 448 -6.74 6.30 2.58
C ASP A 448 -7.34 6.87 3.89
N TRP A 449 -6.91 6.33 5.02
CA TRP A 449 -7.43 6.68 6.36
C TRP A 449 -7.33 8.18 6.69
N ARG A 450 -6.40 8.91 6.07
CA ARG A 450 -6.18 10.34 6.27
C ARG A 450 -7.42 11.17 5.89
N TRP A 451 -8.18 10.67 4.94
CA TRP A 451 -9.35 11.36 4.41
C TRP A 451 -10.64 11.00 5.13
N LEU A 452 -10.62 10.01 6.03
CA LEU A 452 -11.79 9.48 6.73
C LEU A 452 -12.93 9.07 5.78
N LEU A 453 -14.05 8.65 6.34
CA LEU A 453 -15.28 8.33 5.61
C LEU A 453 -16.30 9.47 5.76
N ASN A 454 -17.28 9.53 4.85
CA ASN A 454 -18.49 10.35 4.95
C ASN A 454 -18.26 11.85 5.26
N ARG A 455 -17.19 12.44 4.70
CA ARG A 455 -16.85 13.86 4.88
C ARG A 455 -16.54 14.52 3.54
N SER A 456 -16.88 15.80 3.43
CA SER A 456 -16.52 16.69 2.31
C SER A 456 -15.30 17.59 2.62
N SER A 457 -14.75 17.53 3.85
CA SER A 457 -13.59 18.31 4.30
C SER A 457 -12.57 17.40 4.98
N SER A 458 -11.30 17.79 4.96
CA SER A 458 -10.24 17.08 5.66
C SER A 458 -10.10 17.57 7.11
N PRO A 459 -9.87 16.69 8.10
CA PRO A 459 -9.53 17.12 9.44
C PRO A 459 -8.06 17.59 9.54
N TRP A 460 -7.23 17.22 8.57
CA TRP A 460 -5.80 17.52 8.52
C TRP A 460 -5.48 18.88 7.88
N TYR A 461 -6.34 19.37 6.97
CA TYR A 461 -6.09 20.57 6.18
C TYR A 461 -7.37 21.38 6.01
N LYS A 462 -7.33 22.64 6.43
CA LYS A 462 -8.48 23.56 6.34
C LYS A 462 -8.82 23.92 4.88
N SER A 463 -7.83 23.88 3.99
CA SER A 463 -7.97 24.27 2.57
C SER A 463 -8.50 23.15 1.68
N ILE A 464 -8.73 21.94 2.21
CA ILE A 464 -9.13 20.78 1.40
C ILE A 464 -10.65 20.64 1.33
N LYS A 465 -11.12 20.38 0.10
CA LYS A 465 -12.44 19.86 -0.21
C LYS A 465 -12.33 18.48 -0.82
N LEU A 466 -13.18 17.55 -0.38
CA LEU A 466 -13.16 16.13 -0.77
C LEU A 466 -14.34 15.81 -1.68
N PHE A 467 -14.05 15.20 -2.82
CA PHE A 467 -15.02 14.66 -3.77
C PHE A 467 -14.88 13.14 -3.78
N ARG A 468 -15.95 12.40 -3.55
CA ARG A 468 -15.89 10.97 -3.27
C ARG A 468 -16.74 10.15 -4.22
N GLN A 469 -16.19 9.00 -4.67
CA GLN A 469 -17.01 7.98 -5.30
C GLN A 469 -18.11 7.50 -4.35
N LYS A 470 -19.31 7.33 -4.87
CA LYS A 470 -20.41 6.68 -4.15
C LYS A 470 -20.47 5.18 -4.45
N LYS A 471 -19.91 4.78 -5.59
CA LYS A 471 -19.80 3.40 -6.05
C LYS A 471 -18.38 3.16 -6.55
N ARG A 472 -17.79 2.02 -6.16
CA ARG A 472 -16.43 1.65 -6.53
C ARG A 472 -16.22 1.73 -8.05
N GLY A 473 -15.13 2.40 -8.45
CA GLY A 473 -14.72 2.56 -9.83
C GLY A 473 -15.58 3.52 -10.66
N ASN A 474 -16.63 4.10 -10.07
CA ASN A 474 -17.47 5.08 -10.78
C ASN A 474 -17.00 6.51 -10.45
N TRP A 475 -16.24 7.11 -11.36
CA TRP A 475 -15.79 8.50 -11.27
C TRP A 475 -16.77 9.51 -11.87
N GLU A 476 -17.74 9.10 -12.66
CA GLU A 476 -18.68 9.95 -13.37
C GLU A 476 -19.44 10.92 -12.45
N GLU A 477 -19.93 10.43 -11.31
CA GLU A 477 -20.63 11.28 -10.34
C GLU A 477 -19.67 12.29 -9.69
N VAL A 478 -18.42 11.88 -9.45
CA VAL A 478 -17.37 12.76 -8.90
C VAL A 478 -17.07 13.89 -9.87
N PHE A 479 -16.96 13.57 -11.17
CA PHE A 479 -16.69 14.56 -12.21
C PHE A 479 -17.86 15.52 -12.42
N LYS A 480 -19.10 15.05 -12.37
CA LYS A 480 -20.30 15.89 -12.42
C LYS A 480 -20.37 16.88 -11.25
N GLU A 481 -20.06 16.40 -10.02
CA GLU A 481 -19.99 17.27 -8.85
C GLU A 481 -18.85 18.29 -8.97
N LEU A 482 -17.68 17.87 -9.47
CA LEU A 482 -16.54 18.70 -9.75
C LEU A 482 -16.89 19.82 -10.74
N ASN A 483 -17.46 19.46 -11.89
CA ASN A 483 -17.90 20.41 -12.92
C ASN A 483 -18.90 21.42 -12.37
N LYS A 484 -19.95 20.93 -11.68
CA LYS A 484 -20.95 21.82 -11.04
C LYS A 484 -20.28 22.83 -10.10
N LYS A 485 -19.25 22.40 -9.37
CA LYS A 485 -18.58 23.26 -8.39
C LYS A 485 -17.60 24.26 -9.02
N LEU A 486 -17.05 23.93 -10.19
CA LEU A 486 -16.22 24.83 -10.97
C LEU A 486 -17.04 25.91 -11.69
N ASN A 487 -18.31 25.67 -11.96
CA ASN A 487 -19.21 26.62 -12.65
C ASN A 487 -19.97 27.56 -11.69
N VAL A 488 -19.72 27.47 -10.39
CA VAL A 488 -20.24 28.36 -9.32
C VAL A 488 -19.14 29.33 -8.87
#